data_4fe2a79d9422c9de152dab1d8a9417e0
#
_entry.id   4fe2a79d9422c9de152dab1d8a9417e0
#
_cell.length_a   1.000
_cell.length_b   1.000
_cell.length_c   1.000
_cell.angle_alpha   90.00
_cell.angle_beta   90.00
_cell.angle_gamma   90.00
#
_symmetry.space_group_name_H-M   'P 1'
#
loop_
_entity.id
_entity.type
_entity.pdbx_description
1 polymer ?
#
loop_
_entity_poly.entity_id
_entity_poly.type
_entity_poly.pdbx_seq_one_letter_code
_entity_poly.pdbx_strand_id
1 'polypeptide(L)'
;MQKKYDTTVLGLYVLDILGRPVSKIPEGGNLEYIDELRLTVAGTAGGTIIDCAKLGVSTLGVGAVGDDEKADFVISTLEKFGVDTIGFERLKGVPTSSTILNIRPNGERPALHLRGSCDYFLPPEKQKVDIYDCKVFHLGGTGLLKKLDGPVSVDILKEAKKRGCITTWDLIGATQETSSIVNPLLPHIDYFMPSIEEASIMCGLEEPEDIAKYYLDGGVKNCVLTMGGEGSLFLNKDNKIITPAFDINVVDTTGCGDAFDAGMIVALIKEMDIETSLKFATITSGLVATGLGSDAGIKNYDDCIDKMNSFKIKS
;
A
#
# COMPACT_ATOMS: atom_id res chain seq x y z
N MET A 1 -6.09 -27.03 4.45
CA MET A 1 -6.21 -26.55 5.85
C MET A 1 -6.72 -25.12 5.80
N GLN A 2 -7.56 -24.74 6.76
CA GLN A 2 -8.03 -23.37 6.86
C GLN A 2 -6.88 -22.47 7.31
N LYS A 3 -6.66 -21.38 6.61
CA LYS A 3 -5.64 -20.38 6.96
C LYS A 3 -6.07 -19.56 8.17
N LYS A 4 -5.13 -19.19 9.05
CA LYS A 4 -5.41 -18.40 10.26
C LYS A 4 -5.83 -16.97 9.93
N TYR A 5 -5.18 -16.36 8.93
CA TYR A 5 -5.48 -15.00 8.45
C TYR A 5 -6.00 -15.02 7.03
N ASP A 6 -6.81 -14.05 6.69
CA ASP A 6 -7.18 -13.79 5.30
C ASP A 6 -6.00 -13.16 4.56
N THR A 7 -5.34 -12.18 5.19
CA THR A 7 -4.14 -11.57 4.61
C THR A 7 -3.04 -11.33 5.64
N THR A 8 -1.80 -11.49 5.20
CA THR A 8 -0.60 -10.99 5.87
C THR A 8 -0.06 -9.83 5.03
N VAL A 9 0.17 -8.69 5.66
CA VAL A 9 0.76 -7.51 5.01
C VAL A 9 2.12 -7.24 5.65
N LEU A 10 3.18 -7.48 4.88
CA LEU A 10 4.55 -7.30 5.30
C LEU A 10 5.15 -6.08 4.61
N GLY A 11 5.82 -5.21 5.36
CA GLY A 11 6.53 -4.11 4.71
C GLY A 11 6.66 -2.82 5.49
N LEU A 12 6.44 -1.71 4.77
CA LEU A 12 6.65 -0.34 5.24
C LEU A 12 5.48 0.17 6.08
N TYR A 13 5.77 0.42 7.36
CA TYR A 13 4.86 1.06 8.31
C TYR A 13 5.46 2.37 8.80
N VAL A 14 4.74 3.47 8.65
CA VAL A 14 5.21 4.83 8.91
C VAL A 14 4.17 5.58 9.74
N LEU A 15 4.62 6.42 10.65
CA LEU A 15 3.77 7.46 11.23
C LEU A 15 3.80 8.69 10.31
N ASP A 16 2.68 9.07 9.74
CA ASP A 16 2.53 10.33 9.02
C ASP A 16 1.95 11.42 9.92
N ILE A 17 2.54 12.60 9.84
CA ILE A 17 2.10 13.85 10.47
C ILE A 17 1.69 14.79 9.34
N LEU A 18 0.37 14.94 9.13
CA LEU A 18 -0.18 15.72 8.04
C LEU A 18 -0.64 17.09 8.57
N GLY A 19 -0.07 18.17 8.01
CA GLY A 19 -0.48 19.55 8.31
C GLY A 19 -1.06 20.23 7.07
N ARG A 20 -2.21 20.95 7.20
CA ARG A 20 -2.79 21.74 6.11
C ARG A 20 -3.58 22.96 6.55
N PRO A 21 -3.72 24.02 5.68
CA PRO A 21 -2.85 24.23 4.53
C PRO A 21 -1.49 24.79 4.99
N VAL A 22 -0.40 24.32 4.39
CA VAL A 22 0.95 24.84 4.62
C VAL A 22 1.37 25.66 3.42
N SER A 23 1.20 26.96 3.45
CA SER A 23 1.55 27.86 2.32
C SER A 23 3.07 28.03 2.20
N LYS A 24 3.76 28.09 3.34
CA LYS A 24 5.22 28.24 3.43
C LYS A 24 5.71 27.67 4.77
N ILE A 25 6.97 27.33 4.83
CA ILE A 25 7.67 27.11 6.12
C ILE A 25 8.15 28.49 6.60
N PRO A 26 7.75 28.96 7.79
CA PRO A 26 8.17 30.26 8.29
C PRO A 26 9.69 30.31 8.54
N GLU A 27 10.29 31.47 8.35
CA GLU A 27 11.71 31.70 8.56
C GLU A 27 12.03 31.94 10.04
N GLY A 28 13.20 31.48 10.50
CA GLY A 28 13.69 31.69 11.85
C GLY A 28 12.75 31.14 12.91
N GLY A 29 12.46 31.96 13.93
CA GLY A 29 11.54 31.62 15.04
C GLY A 29 10.09 32.06 14.81
N ASN A 30 9.70 32.41 13.60
CA ASN A 30 8.34 32.86 13.28
C ASN A 30 7.34 31.69 13.31
N LEU A 31 6.07 32.04 13.53
CA LEU A 31 4.94 31.10 13.59
C LEU A 31 4.02 31.30 12.38
N GLU A 32 3.55 30.21 11.81
CA GLU A 32 2.48 30.20 10.81
C GLU A 32 1.35 29.29 11.31
N TYR A 33 0.10 29.70 11.12
CA TYR A 33 -1.05 28.92 11.54
C TYR A 33 -1.53 28.00 10.40
N ILE A 34 -1.95 26.80 10.77
CA ILE A 34 -2.61 25.83 9.87
C ILE A 34 -3.98 25.46 10.45
N ASP A 35 -4.89 24.96 9.61
CA ASP A 35 -6.26 24.68 10.02
C ASP A 35 -6.41 23.27 10.60
N GLU A 36 -5.58 22.32 10.14
CA GLU A 36 -5.69 20.91 10.51
C GLU A 36 -4.33 20.27 10.68
N LEU A 37 -4.19 19.50 11.75
CA LEU A 37 -3.06 18.60 11.99
C LEU A 37 -3.60 17.20 12.31
N ARG A 38 -3.14 16.19 11.58
CA ARG A 38 -3.56 14.80 11.77
C ARG A 38 -2.35 13.88 11.88
N LEU A 39 -2.46 12.87 12.74
CA LEU A 39 -1.56 11.72 12.81
C LEU A 39 -2.26 10.51 12.21
N THR A 40 -1.57 9.75 11.37
CA THR A 40 -2.10 8.51 10.79
C THR A 40 -0.99 7.48 10.63
N VAL A 41 -1.37 6.20 10.61
CA VAL A 41 -0.48 5.13 10.18
C VAL A 41 -0.54 5.07 8.66
N ALA A 42 0.61 5.12 8.04
CA ALA A 42 0.81 5.15 6.61
C ALA A 42 1.98 4.23 6.19
N GLY A 43 2.51 4.44 5.00
CA GLY A 43 3.39 3.50 4.33
C GLY A 43 2.57 2.44 3.62
N THR A 44 3.07 1.92 2.50
CA THR A 44 2.30 1.04 1.61
C THR A 44 1.75 -0.20 2.32
N ALA A 45 2.45 -0.74 3.32
CA ALA A 45 1.88 -1.80 4.15
C ALA A 45 0.89 -1.26 5.20
N GLY A 46 1.16 -0.09 5.78
CA GLY A 46 0.34 0.49 6.86
C GLY A 46 -1.03 0.94 6.37
N GLY A 47 -1.11 1.62 5.24
CA GLY A 47 -2.37 2.01 4.60
C GLY A 47 -3.18 0.79 4.17
N THR A 48 -2.54 -0.09 3.39
CA THR A 48 -3.18 -1.31 2.87
C THR A 48 -3.79 -2.17 3.98
N ILE A 49 -3.09 -2.41 5.09
CA ILE A 49 -3.61 -3.31 6.14
C ILE A 49 -4.78 -2.70 6.91
N ILE A 50 -4.75 -1.39 7.18
CA ILE A 50 -5.87 -0.70 7.84
C ILE A 50 -7.12 -0.79 6.98
N ASP A 51 -6.99 -0.56 5.69
CA ASP A 51 -8.13 -0.61 4.78
C ASP A 51 -8.64 -2.05 4.59
N CYS A 52 -7.77 -3.06 4.53
CA CYS A 52 -8.16 -4.47 4.60
C CYS A 52 -8.98 -4.77 5.88
N ALA A 53 -8.50 -4.31 7.04
CA ALA A 53 -9.19 -4.53 8.31
C ALA A 53 -10.57 -3.84 8.35
N LYS A 54 -10.68 -2.60 7.86
CA LYS A 54 -11.96 -1.88 7.71
C LYS A 54 -12.93 -2.60 6.77
N LEU A 55 -12.41 -3.24 5.74
CA LEU A 55 -13.18 -4.04 4.79
C LEU A 55 -13.54 -5.43 5.34
N GLY A 56 -13.19 -5.72 6.59
CA GLY A 56 -13.70 -6.86 7.37
C GLY A 56 -12.97 -8.18 7.13
N VAL A 57 -11.72 -8.17 6.66
CA VAL A 57 -10.89 -9.38 6.56
C VAL A 57 -9.91 -9.47 7.74
N SER A 58 -9.58 -10.71 8.14
CA SER A 58 -8.63 -10.93 9.23
C SER A 58 -7.20 -10.68 8.76
N THR A 59 -6.45 -9.83 9.50
CA THR A 59 -5.17 -9.29 9.06
C THR A 59 -4.05 -9.57 10.05
N LEU A 60 -2.87 -9.94 9.55
CA LEU A 60 -1.61 -9.98 10.28
C LEU A 60 -0.68 -8.89 9.76
N GLY A 61 -0.33 -7.92 10.60
CA GLY A 61 0.69 -6.93 10.31
C GLY A 61 2.09 -7.46 10.62
N VAL A 62 3.01 -7.28 9.66
CA VAL A 62 4.41 -7.71 9.80
C VAL A 62 5.33 -6.57 9.41
N GLY A 63 6.01 -5.99 10.41
CA GLY A 63 6.84 -4.80 10.22
C GLY A 63 7.74 -4.50 11.40
N ALA A 64 8.38 -3.34 11.39
CA ALA A 64 9.17 -2.86 12.51
C ALA A 64 8.81 -1.42 12.90
N VAL A 65 8.84 -1.19 14.20
CA VAL A 65 8.76 0.15 14.82
C VAL A 65 9.98 0.37 15.71
N GLY A 66 10.22 1.59 16.10
CA GLY A 66 11.27 1.91 17.09
C GLY A 66 10.85 1.56 18.51
N ASP A 67 11.60 2.11 19.46
CA ASP A 67 11.29 2.03 20.90
C ASP A 67 10.99 3.46 21.42
N ASP A 68 9.96 4.08 20.81
CA ASP A 68 9.55 5.47 21.02
C ASP A 68 8.01 5.60 21.02
N GLU A 69 7.51 6.78 21.39
CA GLU A 69 6.06 7.10 21.47
C GLU A 69 5.37 6.99 20.11
N LYS A 70 6.11 7.15 19.02
CA LYS A 70 5.59 6.96 17.66
C LYS A 70 5.25 5.49 17.41
N ALA A 71 6.06 4.57 17.95
CA ALA A 71 5.78 3.13 17.91
C ALA A 71 4.48 2.80 18.63
N ASP A 72 4.26 3.40 19.83
CA ASP A 72 3.03 3.18 20.59
C ASP A 72 1.79 3.66 19.83
N PHE A 73 1.90 4.80 19.15
CA PHE A 73 0.84 5.30 18.29
C PHE A 73 0.54 4.34 17.12
N VAL A 74 1.58 3.87 16.41
CA VAL A 74 1.43 2.97 15.26
C VAL A 74 0.75 1.67 15.70
N ILE A 75 1.28 1.00 16.73
CA ILE A 75 0.76 -0.29 17.20
C ILE A 75 -0.67 -0.14 17.71
N SER A 76 -0.93 0.83 18.61
CA SER A 76 -2.27 1.02 19.17
C SER A 76 -3.31 1.39 18.10
N THR A 77 -2.91 2.12 17.07
CA THR A 77 -3.80 2.46 15.95
C THR A 77 -4.14 1.22 15.13
N LEU A 78 -3.16 0.39 14.78
CA LEU A 78 -3.37 -0.87 14.07
C LEU A 78 -4.31 -1.80 14.86
N GLU A 79 -4.05 -1.99 16.16
CA GLU A 79 -4.88 -2.81 17.05
C GLU A 79 -6.31 -2.28 17.17
N LYS A 80 -6.51 -0.95 17.20
CA LYS A 80 -7.84 -0.30 17.20
C LYS A 80 -8.66 -0.67 15.95
N PHE A 81 -8.02 -0.88 14.80
CA PHE A 81 -8.66 -1.35 13.58
C PHE A 81 -8.79 -2.88 13.53
N GLY A 82 -8.31 -3.62 14.54
CA GLY A 82 -8.42 -5.07 14.62
C GLY A 82 -7.30 -5.83 13.90
N VAL A 83 -6.20 -5.16 13.58
CA VAL A 83 -5.00 -5.79 13.01
C VAL A 83 -4.27 -6.59 14.11
N ASP A 84 -3.91 -7.84 13.86
CA ASP A 84 -3.00 -8.59 14.72
C ASP A 84 -1.56 -8.09 14.50
N THR A 85 -0.97 -7.53 15.55
CA THR A 85 0.37 -6.89 15.52
C THR A 85 1.49 -7.79 16.05
N ILE A 86 1.22 -9.08 16.32
CA ILE A 86 2.23 -10.03 16.83
C ILE A 86 3.46 -10.17 15.90
N GLY A 87 3.30 -9.82 14.62
CA GLY A 87 4.38 -9.81 13.61
C GLY A 87 5.31 -8.61 13.68
N PHE A 88 5.03 -7.65 14.55
CA PHE A 88 5.89 -6.46 14.69
C PHE A 88 7.10 -6.70 15.58
N GLU A 89 8.21 -6.07 15.21
CA GLU A 89 9.41 -5.95 16.03
C GLU A 89 9.59 -4.52 16.52
N ARG A 90 9.93 -4.37 17.82
CA ARG A 90 10.40 -3.10 18.40
C ARG A 90 11.91 -3.10 18.42
N LEU A 91 12.51 -2.15 17.72
CA LEU A 91 13.96 -2.03 17.54
C LEU A 91 14.54 -1.00 18.49
N LYS A 92 15.31 -1.45 19.48
CA LYS A 92 15.97 -0.58 20.46
C LYS A 92 16.98 0.36 19.79
N GLY A 93 16.93 1.63 20.18
CA GLY A 93 17.87 2.65 19.71
C GLY A 93 17.67 3.09 18.26
N VAL A 94 16.58 2.65 17.63
CA VAL A 94 16.19 3.05 16.27
C VAL A 94 14.87 3.80 16.37
N PRO A 95 14.73 5.00 15.78
CA PRO A 95 13.46 5.72 15.80
C PRO A 95 12.45 5.05 14.87
N THR A 96 11.16 5.15 15.20
CA THR A 96 10.08 4.73 14.30
C THR A 96 10.10 5.59 13.03
N SER A 97 9.98 4.92 11.87
CA SER A 97 9.87 5.59 10.57
C SER A 97 8.70 6.58 10.57
N SER A 98 8.93 7.79 10.12
CA SER A 98 7.90 8.84 10.17
C SER A 98 8.08 9.88 9.08
N THR A 99 6.96 10.48 8.65
CA THR A 99 6.94 11.51 7.62
C THR A 99 6.17 12.74 8.11
N ILE A 100 6.68 13.92 7.84
CA ILE A 100 5.93 15.16 7.95
C ILE A 100 5.47 15.55 6.56
N LEU A 101 4.15 15.61 6.34
CA LEU A 101 3.52 16.01 5.08
C LEU A 101 3.00 17.44 5.19
N ASN A 102 3.61 18.34 4.42
CA ASN A 102 3.24 19.75 4.38
C ASN A 102 2.29 20.00 3.21
N ILE A 103 0.99 19.78 3.44
CA ILE A 103 -0.01 19.81 2.37
C ILE A 103 -0.28 21.27 1.97
N ARG A 104 0.02 21.58 0.72
CA ARG A 104 -0.17 22.90 0.12
C ARG A 104 -1.64 23.18 -0.19
N PRO A 105 -2.06 24.47 -0.32
CA PRO A 105 -3.42 24.82 -0.77
C PRO A 105 -3.79 24.24 -2.14
N ASN A 106 -2.81 23.99 -3.01
CA ASN A 106 -3.01 23.38 -4.33
C ASN A 106 -2.97 21.83 -4.31
N GLY A 107 -2.86 21.22 -3.11
CA GLY A 107 -2.83 19.76 -2.94
C GLY A 107 -1.44 19.11 -3.07
N GLU A 108 -0.38 19.86 -3.40
CA GLU A 108 0.99 19.34 -3.36
C GLU A 108 1.38 18.94 -1.93
N ARG A 109 2.19 17.90 -1.77
CA ARG A 109 2.54 17.28 -0.48
C ARG A 109 4.05 17.13 -0.30
N PRO A 110 4.81 18.22 -0.19
CA PRO A 110 6.23 18.11 0.13
C PRO A 110 6.42 17.34 1.44
N ALA A 111 7.26 16.32 1.42
CA ALA A 111 7.47 15.40 2.51
C ALA A 111 8.87 15.54 3.11
N LEU A 112 8.96 15.44 4.44
CA LEU A 112 10.20 15.25 5.17
C LEU A 112 10.15 13.88 5.82
N HIS A 113 10.95 12.93 5.34
CA HIS A 113 10.89 11.53 5.76
C HIS A 113 12.09 11.13 6.61
N LEU A 114 11.79 10.51 7.77
CA LEU A 114 12.75 9.81 8.61
C LEU A 114 12.66 8.30 8.34
N ARG A 115 13.67 7.72 7.72
CA ARG A 115 13.69 6.30 7.33
C ARG A 115 13.53 5.35 8.52
N GLY A 116 14.27 5.55 9.60
CA GLY A 116 14.06 4.88 10.90
C GLY A 116 14.02 3.36 10.85
N SER A 117 13.04 2.77 11.56
CA SER A 117 12.93 1.32 11.80
C SER A 117 12.76 0.48 10.54
N CYS A 118 12.16 1.01 9.48
CA CYS A 118 11.95 0.27 8.23
C CYS A 118 13.26 -0.11 7.52
N ASP A 119 14.34 0.67 7.71
CA ASP A 119 15.66 0.33 7.16
C ASP A 119 16.30 -0.90 7.81
N TYR A 120 15.87 -1.25 9.01
CA TYR A 120 16.45 -2.33 9.81
C TYR A 120 15.53 -3.55 9.93
N PHE A 121 14.33 -3.47 9.38
CA PHE A 121 13.34 -4.54 9.47
C PHE A 121 13.79 -5.81 8.75
N LEU A 122 13.61 -6.94 9.44
CA LEU A 122 13.62 -8.30 8.90
C LEU A 122 12.42 -9.05 9.47
N PRO A 123 11.84 -10.00 8.73
CA PRO A 123 10.68 -10.76 9.23
C PRO A 123 11.00 -11.48 10.54
N PRO A 124 10.03 -11.62 11.45
CA PRO A 124 10.20 -12.34 12.69
C PRO A 124 10.54 -13.82 12.44
N GLU A 125 11.23 -14.43 13.39
CA GLU A 125 11.47 -15.87 13.36
C GLU A 125 10.15 -16.65 13.30
N LYS A 126 10.14 -17.77 12.56
CA LYS A 126 8.94 -18.59 12.36
C LYS A 126 8.32 -19.11 13.68
N GLN A 127 9.14 -19.28 14.72
CA GLN A 127 8.66 -19.71 16.03
C GLN A 127 7.78 -18.66 16.72
N LYS A 128 7.94 -17.37 16.37
CA LYS A 128 7.15 -16.27 16.92
C LYS A 128 5.79 -16.19 16.24
N VAL A 129 5.75 -16.24 14.92
CA VAL A 129 4.52 -16.21 14.11
C VAL A 129 4.77 -16.80 12.73
N ASP A 130 3.82 -17.59 12.22
CA ASP A 130 3.87 -18.08 10.84
C ASP A 130 3.22 -17.04 9.91
N ILE A 131 4.04 -16.19 9.32
CA ILE A 131 3.60 -15.10 8.44
C ILE A 131 2.95 -15.58 7.13
N TYR A 132 3.10 -16.87 6.79
CA TYR A 132 2.55 -17.48 5.57
C TYR A 132 1.24 -18.23 5.82
N ASP A 133 0.70 -18.20 7.03
CA ASP A 133 -0.60 -18.81 7.36
C ASP A 133 -1.76 -17.87 6.97
N CYS A 134 -1.74 -17.41 5.72
CA CYS A 134 -2.70 -16.48 5.12
C CYS A 134 -3.11 -16.91 3.72
N LYS A 135 -4.27 -16.43 3.23
CA LYS A 135 -4.74 -16.65 1.85
C LYS A 135 -3.97 -15.76 0.88
N VAL A 136 -3.86 -14.45 1.21
CA VAL A 136 -3.14 -13.46 0.42
C VAL A 136 -1.94 -12.95 1.24
N PHE A 137 -0.76 -12.96 0.62
CA PHE A 137 0.46 -12.39 1.18
C PHE A 137 0.82 -11.12 0.39
N HIS A 138 0.75 -9.98 1.03
CA HIS A 138 1.10 -8.69 0.43
C HIS A 138 2.47 -8.22 0.91
N LEU A 139 3.32 -7.81 -0.03
CA LEU A 139 4.58 -7.11 0.23
C LEU A 139 4.44 -5.66 -0.20
N GLY A 140 4.50 -4.72 0.75
CA GLY A 140 4.37 -3.29 0.48
C GLY A 140 5.61 -2.50 0.90
N GLY A 141 6.07 -1.57 0.02
CA GLY A 141 7.14 -0.62 0.35
C GLY A 141 8.53 -1.00 -0.13
N THR A 142 8.63 -1.90 -1.11
CA THR A 142 9.90 -2.16 -1.81
C THR A 142 10.49 -0.85 -2.35
N GLY A 143 11.79 -0.65 -2.15
CA GLY A 143 12.53 0.59 -2.42
C GLY A 143 12.89 1.37 -1.15
N LEU A 144 12.13 1.20 -0.05
CA LEU A 144 12.40 1.84 1.24
C LEU A 144 12.67 0.85 2.39
N LEU A 145 12.93 -0.42 2.11
CA LEU A 145 13.14 -1.48 3.11
C LEU A 145 14.57 -2.04 3.02
N LYS A 146 15.57 -1.22 3.34
CA LYS A 146 16.98 -1.45 3.05
C LYS A 146 17.51 -2.86 3.35
N LYS A 147 17.12 -3.50 4.46
CA LYS A 147 17.54 -4.88 4.80
C LYS A 147 16.66 -5.96 4.17
N LEU A 148 15.41 -5.62 3.87
CA LEU A 148 14.45 -6.55 3.30
C LEU A 148 14.57 -6.62 1.78
N ASP A 149 14.79 -5.48 1.13
CA ASP A 149 14.87 -5.37 -0.33
C ASP A 149 15.95 -6.29 -0.93
N GLY A 150 15.65 -6.89 -2.08
CA GLY A 150 16.53 -7.79 -2.80
C GLY A 150 16.37 -9.27 -2.40
N PRO A 151 17.46 -10.03 -2.15
CA PRO A 151 17.40 -11.48 -1.97
C PRO A 151 16.45 -11.96 -0.86
N VAL A 152 16.34 -11.20 0.24
CA VAL A 152 15.46 -11.54 1.36
C VAL A 152 13.99 -11.50 0.91
N SER A 153 13.57 -10.47 0.19
CA SER A 153 12.22 -10.37 -0.36
C SER A 153 11.92 -11.49 -1.36
N VAL A 154 12.90 -11.87 -2.18
CA VAL A 154 12.77 -13.00 -3.13
C VAL A 154 12.48 -14.31 -2.38
N ASP A 155 13.23 -14.59 -1.32
CA ASP A 155 13.06 -15.83 -0.54
C ASP A 155 11.72 -15.86 0.20
N ILE A 156 11.28 -14.72 0.72
CA ILE A 156 9.96 -14.57 1.35
C ILE A 156 8.84 -14.88 0.36
N LEU A 157 8.86 -14.27 -0.83
CA LEU A 157 7.82 -14.47 -1.84
C LEU A 157 7.83 -15.89 -2.39
N LYS A 158 9.00 -16.51 -2.58
CA LYS A 158 9.13 -17.93 -2.93
C LYS A 158 8.44 -18.83 -1.90
N GLU A 159 8.72 -18.60 -0.61
CA GLU A 159 8.08 -19.39 0.46
C GLU A 159 6.58 -19.14 0.54
N ALA A 160 6.12 -17.90 0.38
CA ALA A 160 4.69 -17.57 0.33
C ALA A 160 3.97 -18.36 -0.77
N LYS A 161 4.51 -18.36 -1.99
CA LYS A 161 3.95 -19.17 -3.10
C LYS A 161 3.98 -20.66 -2.83
N LYS A 162 5.09 -21.18 -2.33
CA LYS A 162 5.22 -22.61 -1.95
C LYS A 162 4.18 -23.00 -0.89
N ARG A 163 3.82 -22.09 0.00
CA ARG A 163 2.78 -22.26 1.04
C ARG A 163 1.36 -22.05 0.51
N GLY A 164 1.20 -21.77 -0.80
CA GLY A 164 -0.08 -21.61 -1.47
C GLY A 164 -0.77 -20.28 -1.20
N CYS A 165 -0.01 -19.25 -0.81
CA CYS A 165 -0.53 -17.89 -0.74
C CYS A 165 -0.63 -17.27 -2.14
N ILE A 166 -1.66 -16.46 -2.39
CA ILE A 166 -1.67 -15.52 -3.51
C ILE A 166 -0.73 -14.38 -3.12
N THR A 167 0.23 -14.03 -3.99
CA THR A 167 1.18 -12.96 -3.72
C THR A 167 0.78 -11.68 -4.44
N THR A 168 0.63 -10.60 -3.67
CA THR A 168 0.38 -9.26 -4.18
C THR A 168 1.52 -8.33 -3.80
N TRP A 169 1.79 -7.32 -4.61
CA TRP A 169 2.96 -6.48 -4.39
C TRP A 169 2.78 -5.06 -4.90
N ASP A 170 3.23 -4.10 -4.09
CA ASP A 170 3.37 -2.69 -4.40
C ASP A 170 4.72 -2.14 -3.92
N LEU A 171 5.11 -0.99 -4.42
CA LEU A 171 6.38 -0.34 -4.13
C LEU A 171 6.19 1.16 -3.91
N ILE A 172 7.25 1.82 -3.49
CA ILE A 172 7.24 3.27 -3.29
C ILE A 172 8.59 3.90 -3.64
N GLY A 173 8.54 5.06 -4.28
CA GLY A 173 9.74 5.86 -4.56
C GLY A 173 10.64 5.23 -5.63
N ALA A 174 10.04 4.76 -6.72
CA ALA A 174 10.74 4.12 -7.83
C ALA A 174 11.81 5.04 -8.46
N THR A 175 12.96 4.44 -8.74
CA THR A 175 14.04 5.00 -9.57
C THR A 175 14.45 3.95 -10.60
N GLN A 176 15.28 4.31 -11.58
CA GLN A 176 15.84 3.31 -12.49
C GLN A 176 16.64 2.21 -11.76
N GLU A 177 17.29 2.55 -10.67
CA GLU A 177 18.07 1.62 -9.86
C GLU A 177 17.15 0.60 -9.12
N THR A 178 15.93 0.99 -8.81
CA THR A 178 14.92 0.14 -8.17
C THR A 178 14.61 -1.09 -9.03
N SER A 179 14.72 -1.01 -10.36
CA SER A 179 14.51 -2.14 -11.27
C SER A 179 15.40 -3.34 -10.95
N SER A 180 16.60 -3.12 -10.46
CA SER A 180 17.53 -4.19 -10.06
C SER A 180 17.04 -4.98 -8.84
N ILE A 181 16.28 -4.35 -7.95
CA ILE A 181 15.64 -4.97 -6.78
C ILE A 181 14.35 -5.66 -7.21
N VAL A 182 13.60 -5.03 -8.11
CA VAL A 182 12.26 -5.42 -8.56
C VAL A 182 12.29 -6.65 -9.47
N ASN A 183 13.14 -6.66 -10.50
CA ASN A 183 13.15 -7.71 -11.51
C ASN A 183 13.27 -9.15 -10.95
N PRO A 184 14.10 -9.43 -9.91
CA PRO A 184 14.16 -10.75 -9.32
C PRO A 184 12.89 -11.19 -8.57
N LEU A 185 12.01 -10.26 -8.20
CA LEU A 185 10.75 -10.54 -7.50
C LEU A 185 9.64 -10.97 -8.46
N LEU A 186 9.64 -10.44 -9.69
CA LEU A 186 8.56 -10.60 -10.67
C LEU A 186 8.05 -12.04 -10.85
N PRO A 187 8.91 -13.09 -10.98
CA PRO A 187 8.43 -14.46 -11.15
C PRO A 187 7.67 -15.03 -9.94
N HIS A 188 7.73 -14.33 -8.81
CA HIS A 188 7.13 -14.76 -7.55
C HIS A 188 5.88 -13.97 -7.18
N ILE A 189 5.40 -13.09 -8.08
CA ILE A 189 4.25 -12.20 -7.88
C ILE A 189 3.07 -12.71 -8.71
N ASP A 190 1.92 -12.87 -8.06
CA ASP A 190 0.66 -13.15 -8.75
C ASP A 190 -0.02 -11.85 -9.24
N TYR A 191 0.03 -10.78 -8.44
CA TYR A 191 -0.52 -9.46 -8.80
C TYR A 191 0.50 -8.35 -8.47
N PHE A 192 1.00 -7.67 -9.49
CA PHE A 192 1.82 -6.47 -9.38
C PHE A 192 0.98 -5.24 -9.64
N MET A 193 0.92 -4.30 -8.68
CA MET A 193 -0.08 -3.22 -8.65
C MET A 193 0.53 -1.81 -8.46
N PRO A 194 1.57 -1.43 -9.21
CA PRO A 194 2.22 -0.14 -9.06
C PRO A 194 1.40 0.99 -9.68
N SER A 195 1.77 2.24 -9.35
CA SER A 195 1.38 3.37 -10.18
C SER A 195 2.04 3.30 -11.55
N ILE A 196 1.35 3.83 -12.57
CA ILE A 196 1.92 3.87 -13.94
C ILE A 196 3.22 4.66 -13.99
N GLU A 197 3.31 5.73 -13.19
CA GLU A 197 4.50 6.58 -13.09
C GLU A 197 5.71 5.79 -12.56
N GLU A 198 5.55 5.04 -11.48
CA GLU A 198 6.62 4.22 -10.92
C GLU A 198 7.02 3.09 -11.86
N ALA A 199 6.04 2.41 -12.44
CA ALA A 199 6.28 1.36 -13.40
C ALA A 199 7.03 1.87 -14.63
N SER A 200 6.64 3.03 -15.18
CA SER A 200 7.30 3.71 -16.32
C SER A 200 8.74 4.08 -16.00
N ILE A 201 9.00 4.68 -14.83
CA ILE A 201 10.38 5.06 -14.40
C ILE A 201 11.30 3.84 -14.37
N MET A 202 10.83 2.70 -13.89
CA MET A 202 11.66 1.49 -13.76
C MET A 202 11.93 0.79 -15.08
N CYS A 203 10.95 0.73 -16.00
CA CYS A 203 11.12 0.05 -17.28
C CYS A 203 11.55 0.97 -18.43
N GLY A 204 11.40 2.29 -18.27
CA GLY A 204 11.74 3.28 -19.30
C GLY A 204 10.78 3.33 -20.48
N LEU A 205 9.56 2.80 -20.31
CA LEU A 205 8.47 2.80 -21.31
C LEU A 205 7.39 3.81 -20.91
N GLU A 206 6.64 4.33 -21.89
CA GLU A 206 5.61 5.36 -21.67
C GLU A 206 4.18 4.81 -21.86
N GLU A 207 3.99 3.91 -22.85
CA GLU A 207 2.66 3.39 -23.17
C GLU A 207 2.20 2.36 -22.13
N PRO A 208 1.01 2.53 -21.52
CA PRO A 208 0.54 1.68 -20.41
C PRO A 208 0.55 0.18 -20.74
N GLU A 209 0.15 -0.18 -21.96
CA GLU A 209 0.12 -1.58 -22.39
C GLU A 209 1.51 -2.18 -22.54
N ASP A 210 2.48 -1.41 -23.03
CA ASP A 210 3.86 -1.86 -23.18
C ASP A 210 4.57 -1.96 -21.83
N ILE A 211 4.28 -1.04 -20.91
CA ILE A 211 4.71 -1.13 -19.51
C ILE A 211 4.19 -2.44 -18.88
N ALA A 212 2.90 -2.70 -18.99
CA ALA A 212 2.31 -3.92 -18.41
C ALA A 212 2.90 -5.20 -19.02
N LYS A 213 3.11 -5.23 -20.35
CA LYS A 213 3.76 -6.37 -21.06
C LYS A 213 5.19 -6.61 -20.55
N TYR A 214 5.98 -5.55 -20.33
CA TYR A 214 7.33 -5.66 -19.78
C TYR A 214 7.35 -6.47 -18.47
N TYR A 215 6.42 -6.19 -17.55
CA TYR A 215 6.36 -6.90 -16.28
C TYR A 215 5.81 -8.32 -16.41
N LEU A 216 4.88 -8.55 -17.32
CA LEU A 216 4.41 -9.91 -17.64
C LEU A 216 5.54 -10.76 -18.23
N ASP A 217 6.33 -10.22 -19.13
CA ASP A 217 7.51 -10.89 -19.71
C ASP A 217 8.58 -11.15 -18.63
N GLY A 218 8.66 -10.31 -17.60
CA GLY A 218 9.47 -10.50 -16.40
C GLY A 218 8.98 -11.61 -15.47
N GLY A 219 7.78 -12.15 -15.68
CA GLY A 219 7.26 -13.31 -14.97
C GLY A 219 6.08 -13.04 -14.01
N VAL A 220 5.59 -11.82 -13.89
CA VAL A 220 4.35 -11.50 -13.16
C VAL A 220 3.17 -12.20 -13.85
N LYS A 221 2.21 -12.70 -13.08
CA LYS A 221 1.02 -13.32 -13.67
C LYS A 221 -0.02 -12.30 -14.12
N ASN A 222 -0.23 -11.25 -13.32
CA ASN A 222 -1.20 -10.20 -13.55
C ASN A 222 -0.55 -8.85 -13.23
N CYS A 223 -0.54 -7.93 -14.18
CA CYS A 223 -0.09 -6.55 -13.98
C CYS A 223 -1.31 -5.63 -13.90
N VAL A 224 -1.38 -4.81 -12.87
CA VAL A 224 -2.47 -3.83 -12.66
C VAL A 224 -1.82 -2.46 -12.48
N LEU A 225 -1.85 -1.63 -13.50
CA LEU A 225 -1.34 -0.26 -13.42
C LEU A 225 -2.44 0.66 -12.91
N THR A 226 -2.20 1.34 -11.78
CA THR A 226 -3.08 2.43 -11.34
C THR A 226 -2.70 3.71 -12.07
N MET A 227 -3.71 4.44 -12.59
CA MET A 227 -3.54 5.61 -13.46
C MET A 227 -4.25 6.84 -12.88
N GLY A 228 -4.31 6.94 -11.57
CA GLY A 228 -4.94 8.06 -10.86
C GLY A 228 -6.38 8.32 -11.31
N GLY A 229 -6.66 9.55 -11.75
CA GLY A 229 -8.00 9.94 -12.21
C GLY A 229 -8.48 9.30 -13.51
N GLU A 230 -7.66 8.51 -14.18
CA GLU A 230 -8.03 7.71 -15.37
C GLU A 230 -8.46 6.29 -15.01
N GLY A 231 -8.21 5.86 -13.76
CA GLY A 231 -8.61 4.56 -13.27
C GLY A 231 -7.47 3.53 -13.26
N SER A 232 -7.64 2.36 -13.86
CA SER A 232 -6.63 1.31 -13.89
C SER A 232 -6.62 0.51 -15.19
N LEU A 233 -5.44 -0.02 -15.54
CA LEU A 233 -5.24 -0.99 -16.60
C LEU A 233 -4.83 -2.34 -15.98
N PHE A 234 -5.62 -3.36 -16.23
CA PHE A 234 -5.28 -4.75 -15.94
C PHE A 234 -4.84 -5.45 -17.22
N LEU A 235 -3.73 -6.17 -17.16
CA LEU A 235 -3.24 -7.02 -18.24
C LEU A 235 -2.71 -8.34 -17.69
N ASN A 236 -3.11 -9.42 -18.32
CA ASN A 236 -2.47 -10.73 -18.19
C ASN A 236 -2.44 -11.42 -19.58
N LYS A 237 -2.02 -12.68 -19.63
CA LYS A 237 -1.93 -13.42 -20.92
C LYS A 237 -3.27 -13.61 -21.64
N ASP A 238 -4.40 -13.56 -20.91
CA ASP A 238 -5.72 -13.90 -21.42
C ASP A 238 -6.64 -12.67 -21.57
N ASN A 239 -6.41 -11.61 -20.76
CA ASN A 239 -7.34 -10.49 -20.63
C ASN A 239 -6.62 -9.13 -20.58
N LYS A 240 -7.26 -8.15 -21.22
CA LYS A 240 -6.96 -6.71 -21.05
C LYS A 240 -8.23 -6.00 -20.62
N ILE A 241 -8.21 -5.32 -19.47
CA ILE A 241 -9.36 -4.62 -18.91
C ILE A 241 -8.92 -3.20 -18.51
N ILE A 242 -9.66 -2.21 -18.95
CA ILE A 242 -9.52 -0.81 -18.51
C ILE A 242 -10.70 -0.51 -17.61
N THR A 243 -10.45 -0.09 -16.38
CA THR A 243 -11.48 0.29 -15.42
C THR A 243 -11.38 1.80 -15.18
N PRO A 244 -12.34 2.60 -15.63
CA PRO A 244 -12.35 4.03 -15.41
C PRO A 244 -12.49 4.38 -13.92
N ALA A 245 -11.95 5.53 -13.51
CA ALA A 245 -12.15 6.05 -12.16
C ALA A 245 -13.61 6.46 -11.91
N PHE A 246 -14.00 6.50 -10.66
CA PHE A 246 -15.28 7.07 -10.25
C PHE A 246 -15.21 8.60 -10.16
N ASP A 247 -16.34 9.27 -10.41
CA ASP A 247 -16.48 10.72 -10.25
C ASP A 247 -16.64 11.05 -8.76
N ILE A 248 -15.56 11.53 -8.15
CA ILE A 248 -15.46 11.80 -6.72
C ILE A 248 -14.90 13.20 -6.47
N ASN A 249 -15.22 13.78 -5.32
CA ASN A 249 -14.62 15.03 -4.87
C ASN A 249 -13.29 14.72 -4.14
N VAL A 250 -12.16 14.95 -4.82
CA VAL A 250 -10.83 14.69 -4.29
C VAL A 250 -10.41 15.74 -3.27
N VAL A 251 -10.04 15.29 -2.07
CA VAL A 251 -9.50 16.11 -0.97
C VAL A 251 -7.99 15.89 -0.83
N ASP A 252 -7.57 14.61 -0.78
CA ASP A 252 -6.17 14.20 -0.63
C ASP A 252 -5.97 12.83 -1.30
N THR A 253 -4.90 12.66 -2.08
CA THR A 253 -4.62 11.39 -2.76
C THR A 253 -3.62 10.51 -2.00
N THR A 254 -3.28 10.86 -0.74
CA THR A 254 -2.42 10.04 0.12
C THR A 254 -3.09 8.70 0.41
N GLY A 255 -2.39 7.59 0.11
CA GLY A 255 -2.88 6.25 0.37
C GLY A 255 -3.87 5.70 -0.65
N CYS A 256 -4.13 6.39 -1.77
CA CYS A 256 -5.01 5.87 -2.82
C CYS A 256 -4.49 4.57 -3.44
N GLY A 257 -3.16 4.42 -3.62
CA GLY A 257 -2.52 3.17 -4.06
C GLY A 257 -2.75 2.07 -3.03
N ASP A 258 -2.43 2.35 -1.76
CA ASP A 258 -2.60 1.41 -0.64
C ASP A 258 -4.05 0.91 -0.54
N ALA A 259 -5.02 1.81 -0.73
CA ALA A 259 -6.45 1.49 -0.71
C ALA A 259 -6.88 0.69 -1.95
N PHE A 260 -6.28 0.93 -3.11
CA PHE A 260 -6.48 0.09 -4.30
C PHE A 260 -5.99 -1.34 -4.03
N ASP A 261 -4.80 -1.48 -3.44
CA ASP A 261 -4.24 -2.76 -3.05
C ASP A 261 -5.15 -3.49 -2.05
N ALA A 262 -5.63 -2.79 -1.03
CA ALA A 262 -6.57 -3.36 -0.06
C ALA A 262 -7.86 -3.84 -0.73
N GLY A 263 -8.42 -3.05 -1.66
CA GLY A 263 -9.58 -3.43 -2.45
C GLY A 263 -9.34 -4.70 -3.27
N MET A 264 -8.20 -4.79 -3.97
CA MET A 264 -7.82 -5.99 -4.73
C MET A 264 -7.62 -7.20 -3.82
N ILE A 265 -6.91 -7.04 -2.69
CA ILE A 265 -6.69 -8.12 -1.71
C ILE A 265 -8.04 -8.66 -1.21
N VAL A 266 -8.96 -7.77 -0.80
CA VAL A 266 -10.28 -8.17 -0.31
C VAL A 266 -11.11 -8.84 -1.40
N ALA A 267 -11.07 -8.33 -2.62
CA ALA A 267 -11.76 -8.94 -3.76
C ALA A 267 -11.24 -10.36 -4.05
N LEU A 268 -9.93 -10.57 -4.01
CA LEU A 268 -9.31 -11.89 -4.16
C LEU A 268 -9.72 -12.86 -3.04
N ILE A 269 -9.76 -12.39 -1.79
CA ILE A 269 -10.21 -13.20 -0.63
C ILE A 269 -11.68 -13.60 -0.77
N LYS A 270 -12.50 -12.71 -1.33
CA LYS A 270 -13.95 -12.93 -1.56
C LYS A 270 -14.25 -13.61 -2.90
N GLU A 271 -13.22 -14.02 -3.65
CA GLU A 271 -13.32 -14.73 -4.92
C GLU A 271 -14.19 -14.02 -5.97
N MET A 272 -14.11 -12.67 -6.00
CA MET A 272 -14.78 -11.87 -7.03
C MET A 272 -14.17 -12.14 -8.41
N ASP A 273 -14.97 -12.03 -9.48
CA ASP A 273 -14.42 -11.99 -10.83
C ASP A 273 -13.52 -10.76 -11.02
N ILE A 274 -12.63 -10.79 -12.02
CA ILE A 274 -11.61 -9.78 -12.18
C ILE A 274 -12.17 -8.37 -12.48
N GLU A 275 -13.26 -8.28 -13.26
CA GLU A 275 -13.87 -6.97 -13.57
C GLU A 275 -14.49 -6.35 -12.32
N THR A 276 -15.18 -7.15 -11.52
CA THR A 276 -15.73 -6.71 -10.22
C THR A 276 -14.62 -6.36 -9.24
N SER A 277 -13.52 -7.14 -9.20
CA SER A 277 -12.36 -6.85 -8.36
C SER A 277 -11.72 -5.50 -8.67
N LEU A 278 -11.52 -5.19 -9.95
CA LEU A 278 -10.95 -3.92 -10.38
C LEU A 278 -11.86 -2.74 -10.06
N LYS A 279 -13.19 -2.88 -10.25
CA LYS A 279 -14.16 -1.85 -9.86
C LYS A 279 -14.17 -1.63 -8.36
N PHE A 280 -14.12 -2.71 -7.56
CA PHE A 280 -14.09 -2.63 -6.11
C PHE A 280 -12.79 -1.97 -5.61
N ALA A 281 -11.64 -2.30 -6.17
CA ALA A 281 -10.38 -1.64 -5.85
C ALA A 281 -10.39 -0.15 -6.25
N THR A 282 -10.95 0.18 -7.42
CA THR A 282 -11.06 1.56 -7.90
C THR A 282 -11.96 2.41 -7.00
N ILE A 283 -13.12 1.89 -6.55
CA ILE A 283 -13.98 2.66 -5.62
C ILE A 283 -13.32 2.78 -4.24
N THR A 284 -12.66 1.74 -3.74
CA THR A 284 -11.94 1.77 -2.46
C THR A 284 -10.87 2.86 -2.45
N SER A 285 -10.06 2.91 -3.49
CA SER A 285 -9.09 3.98 -3.75
C SER A 285 -9.75 5.36 -3.81
N GLY A 286 -10.85 5.49 -4.57
CA GLY A 286 -11.59 6.73 -4.68
C GLY A 286 -12.17 7.22 -3.36
N LEU A 287 -12.62 6.33 -2.49
CA LEU A 287 -13.15 6.70 -1.17
C LEU A 287 -12.07 7.28 -0.26
N VAL A 288 -10.85 6.73 -0.27
CA VAL A 288 -9.72 7.30 0.48
C VAL A 288 -9.44 8.73 0.00
N ALA A 289 -9.50 8.98 -1.30
CA ALA A 289 -9.29 10.31 -1.85
C ALA A 289 -10.31 11.38 -1.36
N THR A 290 -11.44 11.00 -0.77
CA THR A 290 -12.45 11.95 -0.25
C THR A 290 -12.13 12.53 1.13
N GLY A 291 -11.05 12.11 1.76
CA GLY A 291 -10.64 12.59 3.09
C GLY A 291 -9.15 12.88 3.18
N LEU A 292 -8.67 13.17 4.39
CA LEU A 292 -7.27 13.45 4.66
C LEU A 292 -6.57 12.21 5.21
N GLY A 293 -5.48 11.77 4.55
CA GLY A 293 -4.64 10.64 4.97
C GLY A 293 -5.13 9.27 4.48
N SER A 294 -4.24 8.28 4.55
CA SER A 294 -4.38 6.95 3.96
C SER A 294 -5.50 6.07 4.51
N ASP A 295 -6.05 6.41 5.66
CA ASP A 295 -7.14 5.68 6.31
C ASP A 295 -8.49 6.42 6.20
N ALA A 296 -8.63 7.42 5.32
CA ALA A 296 -9.84 8.20 5.16
C ALA A 296 -10.93 7.45 4.35
N GLY A 297 -12.15 7.95 4.38
CA GLY A 297 -13.26 7.64 3.48
C GLY A 297 -13.88 6.23 3.55
N ILE A 298 -13.10 5.18 3.75
CA ILE A 298 -13.58 3.81 3.86
C ILE A 298 -14.25 3.59 5.23
N LYS A 299 -15.51 3.12 5.23
CA LYS A 299 -16.24 2.76 6.46
C LYS A 299 -16.22 1.26 6.70
N ASN A 300 -16.70 0.48 5.75
CA ASN A 300 -16.75 -0.98 5.76
C ASN A 300 -17.00 -1.51 4.35
N TYR A 301 -17.00 -2.82 4.21
CA TYR A 301 -17.20 -3.52 2.94
C TYR A 301 -18.54 -3.18 2.27
N ASP A 302 -19.66 -3.22 3.02
CA ASP A 302 -21.00 -3.01 2.46
C ASP A 302 -21.17 -1.58 1.94
N ASP A 303 -20.65 -0.56 2.66
CA ASP A 303 -20.64 0.84 2.21
C ASP A 303 -19.83 1.00 0.91
N CYS A 304 -18.72 0.28 0.74
CA CYS A 304 -17.94 0.30 -0.50
C CYS A 304 -18.71 -0.34 -1.67
N ILE A 305 -19.40 -1.47 -1.44
CA ILE A 305 -20.24 -2.11 -2.46
C ILE A 305 -21.39 -1.20 -2.88
N ASP A 306 -22.08 -0.58 -1.92
CA ASP A 306 -23.18 0.35 -2.21
C ASP A 306 -22.70 1.55 -3.05
N LYS A 307 -21.53 2.10 -2.73
CA LYS A 307 -20.92 3.21 -3.47
C LYS A 307 -20.42 2.78 -4.84
N MET A 308 -19.83 1.59 -4.97
CA MET A 308 -19.44 1.03 -6.26
C MET A 308 -20.62 0.92 -7.22
N ASN A 309 -21.82 0.60 -6.71
CA ASN A 309 -23.03 0.44 -7.49
C ASN A 309 -23.76 1.77 -7.79
N SER A 310 -23.54 2.80 -6.97
CA SER A 310 -24.28 4.07 -7.03
C SER A 310 -23.50 5.26 -7.60
N PHE A 311 -22.17 5.25 -7.47
CA PHE A 311 -21.34 6.34 -7.96
C PHE A 311 -21.22 6.29 -9.49
N LYS A 312 -21.17 7.48 -10.10
CA LYS A 312 -20.93 7.59 -11.53
C LYS A 312 -19.47 7.30 -11.86
N ILE A 313 -19.27 6.66 -12.97
CA ILE A 313 -17.95 6.52 -13.57
C ILE A 313 -17.60 7.85 -14.23
N LYS A 314 -16.35 8.26 -14.08
CA LYS A 314 -15.81 9.45 -14.74
C LYS A 314 -15.82 9.24 -16.25
N SER A 315 -16.41 10.18 -16.98
CA SER A 315 -16.53 10.16 -18.44
C SER A 315 -15.25 10.62 -19.14
#